data_fc16524c29155e623bd9204559f2d888
#
_entry.id   fc16524c29155e623bd9204559f2d888
#
_cell.length_a   1.000
_cell.length_b   1.000
_cell.length_c   1.000
_cell.angle_alpha   90.00
_cell.angle_beta   90.00
_cell.angle_gamma   90.00
#
_symmetry.space_group_name_H-M   'P 1'
#
loop_
_entity.id
_entity.type
_entity.pdbx_description
1 polymer ?
#
loop_
_entity_poly.entity_id
_entity_poly.type
_entity_poly.pdbx_seq_one_letter_code
_entity_poly.pdbx_strand_id
1 'polypeptide(L)'
;MKKALIVLIAFAMVAAIFTPAQAASSRNYISIVGSSTVYPFATVVAEQFGKTTPFKTPKIESTGSGGGLKLFCAGIGVEHPDITNASRRIKSSEFAKCQKNGVTDIIEVKVGYDGIVLANSKKAAPLKLSRKDIFMALAKDVPDPSGAERLIPNPYKTWKDVNPSLPATKIEVLGPPPTSGTRDAFVELAMEGGGKKFGWIKAMKKKDKKKYKRICHTIREDGAYVEAGENDNLIVQKLDANPSAIGIFGFSFLDQNTDKIQGSFIDGVQPTFEAIADGHYPVSRPLFFYVKKAHTKVIPGMKEYLKEFTRRKLGVKRVT
;
A
#
# COMPACT_ATOMS: atom_id res chain seq x y z
N MET A 1 -58.31 -41.16 28.81
CA MET A 1 -56.86 -41.40 28.71
C MET A 1 -56.32 -41.53 27.26
N LYS A 2 -56.99 -42.26 26.33
CA LYS A 2 -56.49 -42.41 24.93
C LYS A 2 -56.51 -41.10 24.11
N LYS A 3 -57.47 -40.15 24.35
CA LYS A 3 -57.55 -38.84 23.63
C LYS A 3 -56.47 -37.85 24.10
N ALA A 4 -56.05 -37.87 25.36
CA ALA A 4 -55.01 -37.03 25.87
C ALA A 4 -53.60 -37.44 25.36
N LEU A 5 -53.38 -38.74 25.15
CA LEU A 5 -52.14 -39.24 24.60
C LEU A 5 -51.92 -38.89 23.13
N ILE A 6 -52.98 -38.83 22.33
CA ILE A 6 -52.91 -38.48 20.90
C ILE A 6 -52.57 -36.96 20.74
N VAL A 7 -53.12 -36.11 21.62
CA VAL A 7 -52.79 -34.65 21.59
C VAL A 7 -51.36 -34.39 21.98
N LEU A 8 -50.82 -35.13 22.93
CA LEU A 8 -49.39 -34.98 23.34
C LEU A 8 -48.40 -35.43 22.25
N ILE A 9 -48.72 -36.51 21.51
CA ILE A 9 -47.91 -37.01 20.39
C ILE A 9 -47.96 -36.02 19.20
N ALA A 10 -49.14 -35.42 18.92
CA ALA A 10 -49.26 -34.40 17.87
C ALA A 10 -48.49 -33.12 18.20
N PHE A 11 -48.43 -32.70 19.47
CA PHE A 11 -47.65 -31.53 19.90
C PHE A 11 -46.14 -31.77 19.88
N ALA A 12 -45.70 -33.01 20.16
CA ALA A 12 -44.31 -33.39 20.06
C ALA A 12 -43.80 -33.48 18.60
N MET A 13 -44.66 -33.86 17.66
CA MET A 13 -44.31 -33.88 16.22
C MET A 13 -44.25 -32.48 15.60
N VAL A 14 -45.00 -31.50 16.08
CA VAL A 14 -44.94 -30.11 15.60
C VAL A 14 -43.73 -29.38 16.12
N ALA A 15 -43.23 -29.69 17.32
CA ALA A 15 -42.03 -29.12 17.89
C ALA A 15 -40.74 -29.56 17.21
N ALA A 16 -40.72 -30.67 16.47
CA ALA A 16 -39.52 -31.17 15.79
C ALA A 16 -39.23 -30.52 14.41
N ILE A 17 -40.10 -29.63 13.91
CA ILE A 17 -39.99 -29.01 12.56
C ILE A 17 -39.37 -27.60 12.60
N PHE A 18 -39.23 -27.01 13.77
CA PHE A 18 -38.50 -25.72 13.94
C PHE A 18 -37.03 -25.96 14.25
N THR A 19 -36.28 -26.62 13.36
CA THR A 19 -34.89 -26.32 13.22
C THR A 19 -34.78 -24.95 12.53
N PRO A 20 -34.21 -23.93 13.15
CA PRO A 20 -33.87 -22.71 12.43
C PRO A 20 -32.94 -23.13 11.31
N ALA A 21 -33.45 -23.14 10.06
CA ALA A 21 -32.62 -23.14 8.90
C ALA A 21 -31.73 -21.87 9.06
N GLN A 22 -30.54 -22.01 9.64
CA GLN A 22 -29.51 -21.02 9.45
C GLN A 22 -29.29 -20.96 7.93
N ALA A 23 -29.95 -20.02 7.29
CA ALA A 23 -29.62 -19.59 5.96
C ALA A 23 -28.19 -19.09 6.07
N ALA A 24 -27.23 -20.00 5.91
CA ALA A 24 -25.85 -19.63 5.67
C ALA A 24 -25.91 -18.75 4.42
N SER A 25 -25.80 -17.45 4.59
CA SER A 25 -25.61 -16.49 3.51
C SER A 25 -24.36 -16.93 2.76
N SER A 26 -24.54 -17.79 1.76
CA SER A 26 -23.46 -18.37 0.98
C SER A 26 -23.03 -17.34 -0.06
N ARG A 27 -22.16 -16.43 0.35
CA ARG A 27 -21.43 -15.60 -0.60
C ARG A 27 -20.59 -16.53 -1.51
N ASN A 28 -20.77 -16.39 -2.82
CA ASN A 28 -20.13 -17.25 -3.82
C ASN A 28 -18.99 -16.55 -4.57
N TYR A 29 -18.42 -15.52 -3.97
CA TYR A 29 -17.24 -14.79 -4.48
C TYR A 29 -16.32 -14.44 -3.33
N ILE A 30 -15.03 -14.26 -3.65
CA ILE A 30 -14.01 -13.84 -2.68
C ILE A 30 -14.08 -12.31 -2.51
N SER A 31 -14.14 -11.83 -1.27
CA SER A 31 -14.12 -10.40 -0.93
C SER A 31 -12.73 -10.01 -0.42
N ILE A 32 -12.11 -9.05 -1.09
CA ILE A 32 -10.75 -8.56 -0.81
C ILE A 32 -10.81 -7.06 -0.58
N VAL A 33 -10.17 -6.59 0.48
CA VAL A 33 -10.08 -5.15 0.80
C VAL A 33 -8.63 -4.77 1.09
N GLY A 34 -8.29 -3.50 1.09
CA GLY A 34 -7.02 -3.06 1.66
C GLY A 34 -6.18 -2.14 0.80
N SER A 35 -4.89 -2.41 0.76
CA SER A 35 -3.85 -1.53 0.20
C SER A 35 -4.10 -1.10 -1.24
N SER A 36 -4.09 0.21 -1.50
CA SER A 36 -4.09 0.81 -2.83
C SER A 36 -2.86 0.40 -3.66
N THR A 37 -1.71 0.21 -3.01
CA THR A 37 -0.47 -0.25 -3.65
C THR A 37 -0.56 -1.69 -4.16
N VAL A 38 -1.22 -2.57 -3.40
CA VAL A 38 -1.39 -3.99 -3.78
C VAL A 38 -2.58 -4.17 -4.74
N TYR A 39 -3.51 -3.21 -4.76
CA TYR A 39 -4.75 -3.27 -5.54
C TYR A 39 -4.52 -3.59 -7.03
N PRO A 40 -3.61 -2.93 -7.77
CA PRO A 40 -3.40 -3.23 -9.19
C PRO A 40 -2.96 -4.68 -9.43
N PHE A 41 -2.04 -5.18 -8.61
CA PHE A 41 -1.55 -6.56 -8.71
C PHE A 41 -2.66 -7.56 -8.39
N ALA A 42 -3.41 -7.31 -7.33
CA ALA A 42 -4.53 -8.17 -6.92
C ALA A 42 -5.64 -8.20 -7.99
N THR A 43 -5.90 -7.08 -8.67
CA THR A 43 -6.89 -6.99 -9.75
C THR A 43 -6.51 -7.85 -10.94
N VAL A 44 -5.24 -7.78 -11.40
CA VAL A 44 -4.75 -8.63 -12.50
C VAL A 44 -4.89 -10.11 -12.16
N VAL A 45 -4.54 -10.50 -10.92
CA VAL A 45 -4.70 -11.90 -10.47
C VAL A 45 -6.17 -12.31 -10.41
N ALA A 46 -7.05 -11.42 -9.92
CA ALA A 46 -8.48 -11.70 -9.82
C ALA A 46 -9.14 -11.86 -11.19
N GLU A 47 -8.78 -11.02 -12.16
CA GLU A 47 -9.27 -11.12 -13.52
C GLU A 47 -8.81 -12.42 -14.20
N GLN A 48 -7.53 -12.75 -14.05
CA GLN A 48 -6.97 -14.01 -14.58
C GLN A 48 -7.66 -15.21 -13.95
N PHE A 49 -7.86 -15.20 -12.63
CA PHE A 49 -8.57 -16.23 -11.90
C PHE A 49 -10.01 -16.42 -12.42
N GLY A 50 -10.76 -15.32 -12.60
CA GLY A 50 -12.13 -15.39 -13.12
C GLY A 50 -12.23 -15.88 -14.58
N LYS A 51 -11.17 -15.65 -15.39
CA LYS A 51 -11.08 -16.14 -16.79
C LYS A 51 -10.68 -17.61 -16.90
N THR A 52 -9.91 -18.14 -15.95
CA THR A 52 -9.28 -19.46 -16.06
C THR A 52 -9.85 -20.50 -15.10
N THR A 53 -10.82 -20.12 -14.28
CA THR A 53 -11.47 -21.02 -13.32
C THR A 53 -12.99 -20.92 -13.39
N PRO A 54 -13.72 -21.92 -12.87
CA PRO A 54 -15.20 -21.86 -12.82
C PRO A 54 -15.73 -20.92 -11.71
N PHE A 55 -14.85 -20.32 -10.92
CA PHE A 55 -15.25 -19.47 -9.80
C PHE A 55 -15.48 -18.03 -10.24
N LYS A 56 -16.31 -17.30 -9.50
CA LYS A 56 -16.53 -15.86 -9.74
C LYS A 56 -15.25 -15.06 -9.50
N THR A 57 -15.05 -14.06 -10.34
CA THR A 57 -13.97 -13.06 -10.15
C THR A 57 -14.08 -12.45 -8.76
N PRO A 58 -12.99 -12.44 -7.96
CA PRO A 58 -12.96 -11.79 -6.65
C PRO A 58 -13.32 -10.31 -6.74
N LYS A 59 -14.06 -9.81 -5.75
CA LYS A 59 -14.31 -8.37 -5.60
C LYS A 59 -13.21 -7.75 -4.75
N ILE A 60 -12.58 -6.69 -5.28
CA ILE A 60 -11.46 -6.02 -4.63
C ILE A 60 -11.82 -4.55 -4.40
N GLU A 61 -11.62 -4.07 -3.17
CA GLU A 61 -11.85 -2.68 -2.79
C GLU A 61 -10.58 -2.06 -2.21
N SER A 62 -10.20 -0.89 -2.74
CA SER A 62 -9.06 -0.11 -2.25
C SER A 62 -9.49 0.74 -1.05
N THR A 63 -9.18 0.28 0.16
CA THR A 63 -9.53 0.96 1.42
C THR A 63 -8.30 1.43 2.21
N GLY A 64 -7.10 1.28 1.62
CA GLY A 64 -5.81 1.42 2.29
C GLY A 64 -5.53 0.30 3.29
N SER A 65 -4.25 0.03 3.59
CA SER A 65 -3.85 -1.08 4.48
C SER A 65 -4.51 -1.03 5.86
N GLY A 66 -4.66 0.16 6.44
CA GLY A 66 -5.27 0.32 7.77
C GLY A 66 -6.78 0.12 7.75
N GLY A 67 -7.46 0.61 6.70
CA GLY A 67 -8.89 0.43 6.49
C GLY A 67 -9.23 -1.03 6.26
N GLY A 68 -8.50 -1.68 5.36
CA GLY A 68 -8.67 -3.10 5.07
C GLY A 68 -8.47 -3.99 6.29
N LEU A 69 -7.41 -3.79 7.06
CA LEU A 69 -7.18 -4.53 8.30
C LEU A 69 -8.27 -4.29 9.35
N LYS A 70 -8.83 -3.07 9.41
CA LYS A 70 -9.97 -2.77 10.30
C LYS A 70 -11.22 -3.57 9.92
N LEU A 71 -11.55 -3.64 8.63
CA LEU A 71 -12.68 -4.41 8.10
C LEU A 71 -12.44 -5.92 8.25
N PHE A 72 -11.25 -6.39 7.90
CA PHE A 72 -10.85 -7.79 8.04
C PHE A 72 -10.92 -8.28 9.48
N CYS A 73 -10.45 -7.50 10.45
CA CYS A 73 -10.48 -7.83 11.88
C CYS A 73 -11.84 -7.55 12.55
N ALA A 74 -12.89 -7.21 11.80
CA ALA A 74 -14.19 -6.90 12.40
C ALA A 74 -14.97 -8.15 12.86
N GLY A 75 -14.73 -9.31 12.22
CA GLY A 75 -15.36 -10.59 12.58
C GLY A 75 -14.97 -11.72 11.65
N ILE A 76 -15.43 -12.93 11.99
CA ILE A 76 -15.13 -14.17 11.26
C ILE A 76 -16.23 -14.57 10.26
N GLY A 77 -17.43 -13.96 10.34
CA GLY A 77 -18.55 -14.30 9.46
C GLY A 77 -18.29 -13.95 8.00
N VAL A 78 -19.04 -14.58 7.10
CA VAL A 78 -18.92 -14.39 5.63
C VAL A 78 -19.37 -13.00 5.14
N GLU A 79 -19.98 -12.20 5.98
CA GLU A 79 -20.29 -10.78 5.76
C GLU A 79 -19.05 -9.90 5.82
N HIS A 80 -17.96 -10.39 6.44
CA HIS A 80 -16.67 -9.71 6.50
C HIS A 80 -15.73 -10.15 5.38
N PRO A 81 -14.72 -9.33 4.99
CA PRO A 81 -13.75 -9.68 3.96
C PRO A 81 -12.97 -10.96 4.28
N ASP A 82 -12.65 -11.74 3.24
CA ASP A 82 -11.88 -12.97 3.34
C ASP A 82 -10.40 -12.71 3.38
N ILE A 83 -9.97 -11.72 2.59
CA ILE A 83 -8.59 -11.34 2.37
C ILE A 83 -8.45 -9.83 2.61
N THR A 84 -7.32 -9.43 3.19
CA THR A 84 -6.92 -8.03 3.21
C THR A 84 -5.52 -7.84 2.68
N ASN A 85 -5.37 -6.94 1.71
CA ASN A 85 -4.09 -6.52 1.16
C ASN A 85 -3.44 -5.48 2.05
N ALA A 86 -2.12 -5.54 2.21
CA ALA A 86 -1.38 -4.57 3.01
C ALA A 86 0.01 -4.27 2.43
N SER A 87 0.39 -3.01 2.38
CA SER A 87 1.72 -2.54 1.99
C SER A 87 2.68 -2.40 3.18
N ARG A 88 2.39 -3.09 4.24
CA ARG A 88 3.18 -3.28 5.46
C ARG A 88 2.69 -4.49 6.23
N ARG A 89 3.54 -5.02 7.11
CA ARG A 89 3.10 -6.06 8.02
C ARG A 89 1.99 -5.56 8.97
N ILE A 90 1.07 -6.46 9.34
CA ILE A 90 0.04 -6.20 10.36
C ILE A 90 0.70 -5.76 11.68
N LYS A 91 0.14 -4.76 12.33
CA LYS A 91 0.63 -4.27 13.63
C LYS A 91 0.10 -5.15 14.76
N SER A 92 0.85 -5.24 15.87
CA SER A 92 0.42 -6.00 17.06
C SER A 92 -0.95 -5.55 17.57
N SER A 93 -1.27 -4.24 17.51
CA SER A 93 -2.58 -3.72 17.92
C SER A 93 -3.73 -4.11 16.96
N GLU A 94 -3.43 -4.26 15.66
CA GLU A 94 -4.41 -4.72 14.68
C GLU A 94 -4.63 -6.23 14.84
N PHE A 95 -3.55 -7.00 15.04
CA PHE A 95 -3.63 -8.42 15.31
C PHE A 95 -4.42 -8.72 16.60
N ALA A 96 -4.15 -7.99 17.70
CA ALA A 96 -4.91 -8.12 18.94
C ALA A 96 -6.41 -7.82 18.75
N LYS A 97 -6.76 -6.85 17.88
CA LYS A 97 -8.15 -6.58 17.50
C LYS A 97 -8.77 -7.75 16.73
N CYS A 98 -8.05 -8.37 15.79
CA CYS A 98 -8.49 -9.57 15.10
C CYS A 98 -8.82 -10.67 16.11
N GLN A 99 -7.91 -10.97 17.03
CA GLN A 99 -8.08 -12.00 18.07
C GLN A 99 -9.33 -11.76 18.91
N LYS A 100 -9.50 -10.50 19.40
CA LYS A 100 -10.67 -10.11 20.20
C LYS A 100 -12.00 -10.34 19.47
N ASN A 101 -12.03 -10.22 18.16
CA ASN A 101 -13.22 -10.39 17.31
C ASN A 101 -13.33 -11.80 16.70
N GLY A 102 -12.61 -12.80 17.24
CA GLY A 102 -12.68 -14.20 16.81
C GLY A 102 -11.89 -14.54 15.54
N VAL A 103 -11.18 -13.57 14.94
CA VAL A 103 -10.31 -13.80 13.78
C VAL A 103 -8.94 -14.23 14.30
N THR A 104 -8.81 -15.51 14.67
CA THR A 104 -7.64 -16.04 15.39
C THR A 104 -6.64 -16.76 14.49
N ASP A 105 -7.10 -17.42 13.41
CA ASP A 105 -6.26 -18.18 12.48
C ASP A 105 -6.11 -17.41 11.15
N ILE A 106 -4.99 -16.69 11.04
CA ILE A 106 -4.69 -15.79 9.93
C ILE A 106 -3.44 -16.31 9.20
N ILE A 107 -3.56 -16.48 7.88
CA ILE A 107 -2.43 -16.78 7.02
C ILE A 107 -1.84 -15.48 6.52
N GLU A 108 -0.56 -15.23 6.79
CA GLU A 108 0.21 -14.12 6.21
C GLU A 108 0.93 -14.62 4.95
N VAL A 109 0.75 -13.92 3.84
CA VAL A 109 1.48 -14.19 2.60
C VAL A 109 2.22 -12.91 2.19
N LYS A 110 3.56 -12.99 2.13
CA LYS A 110 4.38 -11.92 1.55
C LYS A 110 4.42 -12.14 0.03
N VAL A 111 3.93 -11.15 -0.73
CA VAL A 111 3.78 -11.27 -2.19
C VAL A 111 4.91 -10.62 -2.98
N GLY A 112 5.67 -9.72 -2.33
CA GLY A 112 6.79 -9.06 -2.97
C GLY A 112 7.21 -7.80 -2.21
N TYR A 113 7.91 -6.94 -2.92
CA TYR A 113 8.34 -5.63 -2.44
C TYR A 113 7.89 -4.55 -3.42
N ASP A 114 7.59 -3.39 -2.88
CA ASP A 114 7.30 -2.16 -3.61
C ASP A 114 8.48 -1.21 -3.40
N GLY A 115 9.09 -0.73 -4.48
CA GLY A 115 10.16 0.26 -4.45
C GLY A 115 9.70 1.50 -5.22
N ILE A 116 9.71 2.66 -4.56
CA ILE A 116 9.43 3.94 -5.19
C ILE A 116 10.74 4.64 -5.48
N VAL A 117 10.96 5.00 -6.73
CA VAL A 117 12.19 5.63 -7.19
C VAL A 117 12.00 7.11 -7.50
N LEU A 118 13.07 7.87 -7.31
CA LEU A 118 13.27 9.17 -7.92
C LEU A 118 14.26 8.99 -9.06
N ALA A 119 13.87 9.31 -10.27
CA ALA A 119 14.68 9.07 -11.46
C ALA A 119 14.76 10.34 -12.33
N ASN A 120 15.83 10.45 -13.10
CA ASN A 120 16.04 11.50 -14.08
C ASN A 120 16.54 10.91 -15.41
N SER A 121 16.55 11.72 -16.46
CA SER A 121 17.16 11.35 -17.73
C SER A 121 18.63 10.99 -17.57
N LYS A 122 19.10 10.00 -18.34
CA LYS A 122 20.54 9.69 -18.45
C LYS A 122 21.38 10.82 -19.08
N LYS A 123 20.73 11.82 -19.70
CA LYS A 123 21.38 13.02 -20.23
C LYS A 123 21.90 13.96 -19.12
N ALA A 124 21.49 13.74 -17.87
CA ALA A 124 21.99 14.48 -16.68
C ALA A 124 22.54 13.50 -15.65
N ALA A 125 23.39 13.98 -14.73
CA ALA A 125 23.90 13.16 -13.65
C ALA A 125 22.81 12.70 -12.67
N PRO A 126 22.87 11.48 -12.09
CA PRO A 126 21.95 11.04 -11.07
C PRO A 126 22.13 11.86 -9.78
N LEU A 127 21.04 12.20 -9.12
CA LEU A 127 21.10 12.91 -7.84
C LEU A 127 21.47 11.96 -6.69
N LYS A 128 22.17 12.49 -5.69
CA LYS A 128 22.43 11.81 -4.43
C LYS A 128 21.64 12.50 -3.33
N LEU A 129 20.40 12.04 -3.12
CA LEU A 129 19.43 12.64 -2.21
C LEU A 129 19.38 11.89 -0.88
N SER A 130 19.24 12.62 0.21
CA SER A 130 18.71 12.05 1.44
C SER A 130 17.18 12.18 1.48
N ARG A 131 16.51 11.38 2.29
CA ARG A 131 15.08 11.58 2.54
C ARG A 131 14.80 12.93 3.19
N LYS A 132 15.76 13.51 3.92
CA LYS A 132 15.68 14.89 4.43
C LYS A 132 15.62 15.89 3.29
N ASP A 133 16.48 15.75 2.28
CA ASP A 133 16.49 16.63 1.11
C ASP A 133 15.16 16.54 0.35
N ILE A 134 14.63 15.33 0.16
CA ILE A 134 13.33 15.11 -0.49
C ILE A 134 12.21 15.82 0.29
N PHE A 135 12.17 15.68 1.62
CA PHE A 135 11.18 16.34 2.45
C PHE A 135 11.30 17.87 2.37
N MET A 136 12.51 18.41 2.50
CA MET A 136 12.76 19.85 2.40
C MET A 136 12.44 20.43 1.01
N ALA A 137 12.67 19.64 -0.05
CA ALA A 137 12.33 20.06 -1.42
C ALA A 137 10.83 20.10 -1.68
N LEU A 138 10.07 19.11 -1.17
CA LEU A 138 8.72 18.84 -1.64
C LEU A 138 7.60 19.07 -0.61
N ALA A 139 7.90 19.20 0.69
CA ALA A 139 6.88 19.53 1.67
C ALA A 139 6.32 20.94 1.44
N LYS A 140 5.01 21.13 1.65
CA LYS A 140 4.36 22.44 1.58
C LYS A 140 4.97 23.41 2.58
N ASP A 141 5.12 22.94 3.81
CA ASP A 141 5.75 23.69 4.90
C ASP A 141 6.97 22.92 5.40
N VAL A 142 8.05 23.64 5.66
CA VAL A 142 9.33 23.07 6.10
C VAL A 142 9.76 23.67 7.43
N PRO A 143 10.64 22.97 8.21
CA PRO A 143 11.26 23.52 9.40
C PRO A 143 11.98 24.85 9.10
N ASP A 144 11.82 25.80 10.01
CA ASP A 144 12.50 27.10 9.92
C ASP A 144 14.03 26.90 9.91
N PRO A 145 14.76 27.45 8.91
CA PRO A 145 16.21 27.37 8.84
C PRO A 145 16.94 28.00 10.04
N SER A 146 16.28 28.90 10.78
CA SER A 146 16.84 29.49 12.01
C SER A 146 17.01 28.48 13.14
N GLY A 147 16.49 27.25 12.99
CA GLY A 147 16.50 26.23 14.02
C GLY A 147 15.30 26.29 15.00
N ALA A 148 14.41 27.25 14.85
CA ALA A 148 13.19 27.30 15.65
C ALA A 148 12.27 26.10 15.33
N GLU A 149 11.64 25.51 16.36
CA GLU A 149 10.71 24.37 16.21
C GLU A 149 9.34 24.81 15.68
N ARG A 150 9.36 25.43 14.51
CA ARG A 150 8.17 25.87 13.77
C ARG A 150 8.29 25.54 12.29
N LEU A 151 7.16 25.58 11.60
CA LEU A 151 7.09 25.44 10.14
C LEU A 151 6.97 26.82 9.50
N ILE A 152 7.58 26.95 8.33
CA ILE A 152 7.43 28.08 7.42
C ILE A 152 7.01 27.56 6.04
N PRO A 153 6.33 28.36 5.20
CA PRO A 153 6.11 28.03 3.80
C PRO A 153 7.44 27.69 3.12
N ASN A 154 7.45 26.67 2.26
CA ASN A 154 8.68 26.21 1.64
C ASN A 154 9.36 27.27 0.76
N PRO A 155 10.54 27.79 1.11
CA PRO A 155 11.23 28.83 0.37
C PRO A 155 12.13 28.33 -0.75
N TYR A 156 12.45 27.02 -0.77
CA TYR A 156 13.46 26.44 -1.65
C TYR A 156 13.00 26.41 -3.11
N LYS A 157 13.85 26.88 -4.03
CA LYS A 157 13.57 26.93 -5.46
C LYS A 157 14.46 26.01 -6.28
N THR A 158 15.70 25.77 -5.80
CA THR A 158 16.69 24.89 -6.42
C THR A 158 17.09 23.77 -5.47
N TRP A 159 17.62 22.68 -6.05
CA TRP A 159 18.15 21.58 -5.23
C TRP A 159 19.33 22.05 -4.35
N LYS A 160 20.13 23.01 -4.84
CA LYS A 160 21.22 23.62 -4.08
C LYS A 160 20.75 24.41 -2.85
N ASP A 161 19.57 25.04 -2.92
CA ASP A 161 18.99 25.74 -1.77
C ASP A 161 18.66 24.77 -0.62
N VAL A 162 18.24 23.55 -0.98
CA VAL A 162 17.95 22.48 -0.02
C VAL A 162 19.22 21.89 0.59
N ASN A 163 20.21 21.64 -0.26
CA ASN A 163 21.49 21.07 0.12
C ASN A 163 22.59 21.59 -0.80
N PRO A 164 23.62 22.32 -0.27
CA PRO A 164 24.68 22.90 -1.08
C PRO A 164 25.50 21.92 -1.94
N SER A 165 25.46 20.61 -1.63
CA SER A 165 26.12 19.57 -2.42
C SER A 165 25.33 19.17 -3.68
N LEU A 166 24.07 19.61 -3.80
CA LEU A 166 23.22 19.30 -4.94
C LEU A 166 23.36 20.41 -6.03
N PRO A 167 22.95 20.10 -7.28
CA PRO A 167 23.05 21.05 -8.38
C PRO A 167 22.15 22.28 -8.18
N ALA A 168 22.50 23.40 -8.78
CA ALA A 168 21.71 24.63 -8.78
C ALA A 168 20.53 24.60 -9.77
N THR A 169 20.06 23.40 -10.15
CA THR A 169 18.90 23.22 -11.01
C THR A 169 17.61 23.44 -10.22
N LYS A 170 16.59 23.98 -10.90
CA LYS A 170 15.25 24.20 -10.35
C LYS A 170 14.69 22.87 -9.81
N ILE A 171 13.99 22.92 -8.69
CA ILE A 171 13.20 21.79 -8.21
C ILE A 171 11.98 21.66 -9.14
N GLU A 172 11.99 20.60 -9.93
CA GLU A 172 10.88 20.21 -10.81
C GLU A 172 10.70 18.71 -10.71
N VAL A 173 9.63 18.29 -10.06
CA VAL A 173 9.36 16.88 -9.77
C VAL A 173 8.01 16.49 -10.35
N LEU A 174 8.04 15.51 -11.25
CA LEU A 174 6.87 14.91 -11.87
C LEU A 174 6.48 13.67 -11.09
N GLY A 175 5.30 13.65 -10.51
CA GLY A 175 4.90 12.51 -9.67
C GLY A 175 3.42 12.19 -9.75
N PRO A 176 3.03 11.07 -9.13
CA PRO A 176 1.66 10.59 -9.16
C PRO A 176 0.70 11.50 -8.36
N PRO A 177 -0.59 11.53 -8.75
CA PRO A 177 -1.63 12.29 -8.07
C PRO A 177 -1.96 11.69 -6.69
N PRO A 178 -2.72 12.40 -5.83
CA PRO A 178 -3.10 11.94 -4.49
C PRO A 178 -3.89 10.62 -4.46
N THR A 179 -4.53 10.24 -5.57
CA THR A 179 -5.28 8.98 -5.72
C THR A 179 -4.39 7.76 -5.87
N SER A 180 -3.13 7.95 -6.23
CA SER A 180 -2.19 6.87 -6.54
C SER A 180 -1.64 6.16 -5.31
N GLY A 181 -1.56 4.82 -5.36
CA GLY A 181 -0.86 4.01 -4.36
C GLY A 181 0.65 4.28 -4.30
N THR A 182 1.26 4.71 -5.41
CA THR A 182 2.66 5.15 -5.49
C THR A 182 2.85 6.46 -4.70
N ARG A 183 1.89 7.39 -4.79
CA ARG A 183 1.89 8.62 -3.98
C ARG A 183 1.80 8.30 -2.49
N ASP A 184 0.91 7.39 -2.08
CA ASP A 184 0.81 6.92 -0.70
C ASP A 184 2.13 6.35 -0.18
N ALA A 185 2.78 5.49 -1.00
CA ALA A 185 4.09 4.92 -0.67
C ALA A 185 5.16 5.98 -0.52
N PHE A 186 5.23 6.91 -1.46
CA PHE A 186 6.18 8.01 -1.45
C PHE A 186 6.08 8.87 -0.19
N VAL A 187 4.88 9.32 0.17
CA VAL A 187 4.71 10.15 1.37
C VAL A 187 4.97 9.38 2.66
N GLU A 188 4.65 8.09 2.73
CA GLU A 188 4.91 7.26 3.92
C GLU A 188 6.41 6.92 4.09
N LEU A 189 7.14 6.67 3.01
CA LEU A 189 8.52 6.18 3.07
C LEU A 189 9.55 7.31 2.94
N ALA A 190 9.41 8.16 1.93
CA ALA A 190 10.35 9.24 1.67
C ALA A 190 10.04 10.47 2.54
N MET A 191 8.83 11.01 2.46
CA MET A 191 8.48 12.26 3.15
C MET A 191 8.43 12.10 4.67
N GLU A 192 7.77 11.07 5.22
CA GLU A 192 7.86 10.78 6.67
C GLU A 192 9.29 10.41 7.08
N GLY A 193 10.05 9.73 6.21
CA GLY A 193 11.46 9.41 6.44
C GLY A 193 12.30 10.65 6.65
N GLY A 194 12.10 11.67 5.82
CA GLY A 194 12.74 12.97 5.92
C GLY A 194 12.26 13.80 7.10
N GLY A 195 10.95 13.92 7.29
CA GLY A 195 10.36 14.65 8.43
C GLY A 195 10.84 14.12 9.79
N LYS A 196 11.06 12.81 9.92
CA LYS A 196 11.61 12.19 11.14
C LYS A 196 13.07 12.57 11.45
N LYS A 197 13.80 13.14 10.51
CA LYS A 197 15.16 13.67 10.77
C LYS A 197 15.13 14.91 11.67
N PHE A 198 13.95 15.54 11.83
CA PHE A 198 13.72 16.63 12.78
C PHE A 198 13.09 16.06 14.06
N GLY A 199 13.79 16.19 15.19
CA GLY A 199 13.41 15.57 16.48
C GLY A 199 12.00 15.92 16.93
N TRP A 200 11.62 17.21 16.83
CA TRP A 200 10.30 17.69 17.24
C TRP A 200 9.16 17.19 16.32
N ILE A 201 9.40 17.08 15.01
CA ILE A 201 8.42 16.45 14.09
C ILE A 201 8.27 14.97 14.41
N LYS A 202 9.39 14.26 14.65
CA LYS A 202 9.38 12.85 15.05
C LYS A 202 8.58 12.64 16.35
N ALA A 203 8.77 13.51 17.34
CA ALA A 203 8.03 13.46 18.61
C ALA A 203 6.53 13.65 18.43
N MET A 204 6.12 14.49 17.46
CA MET A 204 4.71 14.74 17.12
C MET A 204 3.97 13.48 16.64
N LYS A 205 4.66 12.49 16.07
CA LYS A 205 4.05 11.20 15.66
C LYS A 205 3.36 10.48 16.81
N LYS A 206 3.85 10.64 18.05
CA LYS A 206 3.25 10.07 19.27
C LYS A 206 2.20 10.99 19.89
N LYS A 207 2.44 12.32 19.88
CA LYS A 207 1.59 13.33 20.52
C LYS A 207 0.33 13.64 19.71
N ASP A 208 0.47 13.87 18.40
CA ASP A 208 -0.61 14.19 17.48
C ASP A 208 -0.31 13.58 16.09
N LYS A 209 -0.74 12.35 15.91
CA LYS A 209 -0.53 11.60 14.67
C LYS A 209 -1.19 12.27 13.45
N LYS A 210 -2.32 12.97 13.64
CA LYS A 210 -3.03 13.66 12.55
C LYS A 210 -2.21 14.87 12.05
N LYS A 211 -1.71 15.69 13.00
CA LYS A 211 -0.81 16.80 12.69
C LYS A 211 0.50 16.34 12.06
N TYR A 212 1.12 15.28 12.62
CA TYR A 212 2.32 14.67 12.04
C TYR A 212 2.10 14.23 10.58
N LYS A 213 1.01 13.52 10.29
CA LYS A 213 0.69 13.13 8.91
C LYS A 213 0.47 14.34 8.00
N ARG A 214 -0.25 15.35 8.45
CA ARG A 214 -0.46 16.57 7.69
C ARG A 214 0.87 17.24 7.32
N ILE A 215 1.81 17.36 8.27
CA ILE A 215 3.14 17.94 8.00
C ILE A 215 3.90 17.11 6.97
N CYS A 216 3.92 15.79 7.12
CA CYS A 216 4.75 14.93 6.26
C CYS A 216 4.11 14.58 4.92
N HIS A 217 2.78 14.62 4.79
CA HIS A 217 2.08 14.15 3.58
C HIS A 217 1.59 15.29 2.69
N THR A 218 1.60 16.55 3.18
CA THR A 218 1.20 17.68 2.35
C THR A 218 2.37 18.12 1.49
N ILE A 219 2.27 17.87 0.20
CA ILE A 219 3.25 18.31 -0.81
C ILE A 219 2.89 19.71 -1.28
N ARG A 220 3.91 20.47 -1.69
CA ARG A 220 3.77 21.83 -2.23
C ARG A 220 3.07 21.83 -3.60
N GLU A 221 2.34 22.93 -3.87
CA GLU A 221 1.52 23.10 -5.10
C GLU A 221 1.96 24.32 -5.92
N ASP A 222 3.15 24.85 -5.67
CA ASP A 222 3.70 26.05 -6.30
C ASP A 222 4.48 25.79 -7.60
N GLY A 223 4.26 24.61 -8.20
CA GLY A 223 4.87 24.19 -9.45
C GLY A 223 6.22 23.46 -9.32
N ALA A 224 6.75 23.30 -8.10
CA ALA A 224 7.93 22.46 -7.87
C ALA A 224 7.59 20.96 -7.90
N TYR A 225 6.37 20.61 -7.53
CA TYR A 225 5.80 19.28 -7.76
C TYR A 225 4.64 19.39 -8.75
N VAL A 226 4.69 18.59 -9.80
CA VAL A 226 3.68 18.56 -10.87
C VAL A 226 3.04 17.16 -10.88
N GLU A 227 1.73 17.12 -10.72
CA GLU A 227 0.98 15.87 -10.85
C GLU A 227 0.94 15.45 -12.32
N ALA A 228 1.60 14.33 -12.63
CA ALA A 228 1.79 13.84 -13.99
C ALA A 228 0.79 12.76 -14.43
N GLY A 229 -0.26 12.54 -13.61
CA GLY A 229 -1.27 11.51 -13.83
C GLY A 229 -0.88 10.14 -13.30
N GLU A 230 -1.74 9.15 -13.55
CA GLU A 230 -1.56 7.75 -13.11
C GLU A 230 -0.67 6.93 -14.08
N ASN A 231 -0.34 7.48 -15.25
CA ASN A 231 0.43 6.77 -16.27
C ASN A 231 1.92 7.11 -16.19
N ASP A 232 2.69 6.25 -15.56
CA ASP A 232 4.12 6.42 -15.35
C ASP A 232 4.92 6.51 -16.67
N ASN A 233 4.42 5.96 -17.79
CA ASN A 233 5.07 6.10 -19.10
C ASN A 233 5.12 7.58 -19.58
N LEU A 234 4.13 8.39 -19.21
CA LEU A 234 4.14 9.82 -19.51
C LEU A 234 5.24 10.55 -18.73
N ILE A 235 5.52 10.10 -17.52
CA ILE A 235 6.63 10.65 -16.72
C ILE A 235 7.95 10.34 -17.42
N VAL A 236 8.17 9.09 -17.85
CA VAL A 236 9.39 8.69 -18.56
C VAL A 236 9.62 9.53 -19.82
N GLN A 237 8.58 9.76 -20.63
CA GLN A 237 8.67 10.60 -21.83
C GLN A 237 9.03 12.05 -21.49
N LYS A 238 8.43 12.61 -20.46
CA LYS A 238 8.73 13.98 -20.00
C LYS A 238 10.17 14.11 -19.48
N LEU A 239 10.71 13.09 -18.79
CA LEU A 239 12.10 13.08 -18.32
C LEU A 239 13.10 13.05 -19.49
N ASP A 240 12.81 12.34 -20.56
CA ASP A 240 13.66 12.33 -21.76
C ASP A 240 13.71 13.69 -22.46
N ALA A 241 12.56 14.40 -22.46
CA ALA A 241 12.44 15.74 -23.01
C ALA A 241 13.02 16.84 -22.07
N ASN A 242 12.97 16.65 -20.75
CA ASN A 242 13.47 17.59 -19.74
C ASN A 242 14.47 16.88 -18.79
N PRO A 243 15.77 16.85 -19.13
CA PRO A 243 16.79 16.14 -18.34
C PRO A 243 17.00 16.67 -16.92
N SER A 244 16.56 17.91 -16.61
CA SER A 244 16.67 18.50 -15.28
C SER A 244 15.53 18.13 -14.35
N ALA A 245 14.43 17.60 -14.87
CA ALA A 245 13.29 17.15 -14.06
C ALA A 245 13.57 15.79 -13.39
N ILE A 246 12.88 15.56 -12.27
CA ILE A 246 12.89 14.29 -11.53
C ILE A 246 11.50 13.65 -11.66
N GLY A 247 11.44 12.35 -11.94
CA GLY A 247 10.20 11.58 -11.93
C GLY A 247 10.07 10.71 -10.68
N ILE A 248 8.86 10.55 -10.16
CA ILE A 248 8.54 9.63 -9.07
C ILE A 248 7.59 8.56 -9.59
N PHE A 249 8.00 7.29 -9.51
CA PHE A 249 7.22 6.14 -9.96
C PHE A 249 7.75 4.84 -9.34
N GLY A 250 7.08 3.71 -9.64
CA GLY A 250 7.51 2.39 -9.21
C GLY A 250 8.79 1.92 -9.89
N PHE A 251 9.62 1.18 -9.18
CA PHE A 251 10.90 0.63 -9.68
C PHE A 251 10.75 -0.13 -11.00
N SER A 252 9.64 -0.81 -11.22
CA SER A 252 9.40 -1.56 -12.47
C SER A 252 9.48 -0.69 -13.72
N PHE A 253 9.11 0.59 -13.64
CA PHE A 253 9.24 1.52 -14.77
C PHE A 253 10.68 1.99 -14.98
N LEU A 254 11.46 2.15 -13.91
CA LEU A 254 12.90 2.38 -14.02
C LEU A 254 13.58 1.20 -14.71
N ASP A 255 13.29 -0.02 -14.26
CA ASP A 255 13.89 -1.26 -14.77
C ASP A 255 13.60 -1.48 -16.26
N GLN A 256 12.39 -1.13 -16.71
CA GLN A 256 11.97 -1.25 -18.11
C GLN A 256 12.49 -0.13 -19.04
N ASN A 257 13.02 0.96 -18.49
CA ASN A 257 13.44 2.15 -19.25
C ASN A 257 14.87 2.57 -18.92
N THR A 258 15.73 1.62 -18.56
CA THR A 258 17.13 1.87 -18.19
C THR A 258 17.99 2.39 -19.36
N ASP A 259 17.49 2.36 -20.58
CA ASP A 259 18.09 3.00 -21.76
C ASP A 259 17.95 4.53 -21.73
N LYS A 260 16.89 5.09 -21.14
CA LYS A 260 16.53 6.53 -21.15
C LYS A 260 16.73 7.21 -19.80
N ILE A 261 16.42 6.52 -18.72
CA ILE A 261 16.38 7.10 -17.36
C ILE A 261 17.28 6.32 -16.40
N GLN A 262 17.61 6.96 -15.29
CA GLN A 262 18.42 6.39 -14.21
C GLN A 262 17.88 6.81 -12.84
N GLY A 263 18.03 5.94 -11.85
CA GLY A 263 17.57 6.18 -10.49
C GLY A 263 18.56 7.03 -9.67
N SER A 264 18.04 7.98 -8.93
CA SER A 264 18.79 8.74 -7.93
C SER A 264 19.12 7.87 -6.71
N PHE A 265 20.26 8.11 -6.07
CA PHE A 265 20.58 7.50 -4.78
C PHE A 265 19.73 8.13 -3.68
N ILE A 266 19.20 7.30 -2.77
CA ILE A 266 18.46 7.77 -1.60
C ILE A 266 19.14 7.27 -0.33
N ASP A 267 19.50 8.19 0.57
CA ASP A 267 20.30 7.89 1.77
C ASP A 267 21.56 7.03 1.45
N GLY A 268 22.19 7.26 0.28
CA GLY A 268 23.37 6.54 -0.18
C GLY A 268 23.12 5.22 -0.90
N VAL A 269 21.86 4.76 -1.04
CA VAL A 269 21.52 3.49 -1.68
C VAL A 269 20.92 3.71 -3.06
N GLN A 270 21.44 3.00 -4.06
CA GLN A 270 20.91 2.99 -5.42
C GLN A 270 19.65 2.12 -5.49
N PRO A 271 18.61 2.50 -6.26
CA PRO A 271 17.43 1.66 -6.47
C PRO A 271 17.75 0.52 -7.45
N THR A 272 18.24 -0.58 -6.92
CA THR A 272 18.41 -1.84 -7.66
C THR A 272 17.37 -2.86 -7.22
N PHE A 273 17.13 -3.88 -8.05
CA PHE A 273 16.21 -4.96 -7.70
C PHE A 273 16.60 -5.62 -6.36
N GLU A 274 17.89 -5.90 -6.18
CA GLU A 274 18.43 -6.53 -4.97
C GLU A 274 18.21 -5.65 -3.74
N ALA A 275 18.58 -4.37 -3.80
CA ALA A 275 18.43 -3.42 -2.69
C ALA A 275 16.96 -3.21 -2.29
N ILE A 276 16.02 -3.33 -3.23
CA ILE A 276 14.58 -3.27 -2.97
C ILE A 276 14.09 -4.59 -2.38
N ALA A 277 14.50 -5.73 -2.94
CA ALA A 277 14.04 -7.05 -2.55
C ALA A 277 14.53 -7.49 -1.16
N ASP A 278 15.68 -6.99 -0.71
CA ASP A 278 16.21 -7.23 0.63
C ASP A 278 15.85 -6.13 1.66
N GLY A 279 15.23 -5.03 1.18
CA GLY A 279 14.77 -3.93 2.03
C GLY A 279 15.87 -2.92 2.41
N HIS A 280 17.05 -2.95 1.79
CA HIS A 280 18.11 -1.95 2.00
C HIS A 280 17.77 -0.61 1.35
N TYR A 281 17.03 -0.61 0.23
CA TYR A 281 16.63 0.64 -0.38
C TYR A 281 15.58 1.37 0.50
N PRO A 282 15.86 2.62 0.94
CA PRO A 282 15.06 3.26 2.00
C PRO A 282 13.61 3.58 1.64
N VAL A 283 13.30 3.61 0.33
CA VAL A 283 11.95 3.87 -0.20
C VAL A 283 11.36 2.57 -0.76
N SER A 284 11.61 1.46 -0.06
CA SER A 284 11.01 0.16 -0.34
C SER A 284 10.21 -0.37 0.87
N ARG A 285 9.26 -1.25 0.59
CA ARG A 285 8.44 -1.91 1.61
C ARG A 285 7.94 -3.26 1.15
N PRO A 286 7.82 -4.25 2.04
CA PRO A 286 7.21 -5.53 1.71
C PRO A 286 5.69 -5.39 1.54
N LEU A 287 5.16 -6.12 0.58
CA LEU A 287 3.74 -6.23 0.30
C LEU A 287 3.21 -7.57 0.81
N PHE A 288 2.02 -7.53 1.40
CA PHE A 288 1.37 -8.68 2.00
C PHE A 288 -0.08 -8.78 1.59
N PHE A 289 -0.62 -9.97 1.71
CA PHE A 289 -2.03 -10.15 1.99
C PHE A 289 -2.23 -11.12 3.17
N TYR A 290 -3.35 -10.93 3.86
CA TYR A 290 -3.76 -11.73 5.02
C TYR A 290 -5.05 -12.45 4.70
N VAL A 291 -5.16 -13.72 5.05
CA VAL A 291 -6.30 -14.60 4.73
C VAL A 291 -6.89 -15.14 6.01
N LYS A 292 -8.22 -15.09 6.15
CA LYS A 292 -8.93 -15.85 7.19
C LYS A 292 -8.90 -17.31 6.81
N LYS A 293 -8.18 -18.15 7.54
CA LYS A 293 -8.07 -19.58 7.22
C LYS A 293 -9.41 -20.29 7.32
N ALA A 294 -10.28 -19.89 8.23
CA ALA A 294 -11.63 -20.44 8.33
C ALA A 294 -12.43 -20.28 7.02
N HIS A 295 -12.27 -19.16 6.31
CA HIS A 295 -12.97 -18.91 5.06
C HIS A 295 -12.50 -19.79 3.90
N THR A 296 -11.30 -20.36 3.95
CA THR A 296 -10.78 -21.27 2.91
C THR A 296 -11.59 -22.53 2.71
N LYS A 297 -12.45 -22.88 3.68
CA LYS A 297 -13.34 -24.06 3.63
C LYS A 297 -14.79 -23.69 3.27
N VAL A 298 -15.15 -22.41 3.33
CA VAL A 298 -16.54 -21.94 3.21
C VAL A 298 -16.75 -21.13 1.93
N ILE A 299 -15.77 -20.32 1.54
CA ILE A 299 -15.84 -19.48 0.35
C ILE A 299 -15.29 -20.24 -0.86
N PRO A 300 -16.07 -20.39 -1.93
CA PRO A 300 -15.65 -21.12 -3.13
C PRO A 300 -14.42 -20.44 -3.80
N GLY A 301 -13.47 -21.26 -4.24
CA GLY A 301 -12.30 -20.79 -5.00
C GLY A 301 -11.17 -20.16 -4.18
N MET A 302 -11.27 -20.08 -2.86
CA MET A 302 -10.25 -19.46 -2.01
C MET A 302 -8.87 -20.12 -2.15
N LYS A 303 -8.81 -21.44 -2.16
CA LYS A 303 -7.55 -22.18 -2.29
C LYS A 303 -6.92 -22.00 -3.67
N GLU A 304 -7.75 -22.02 -4.69
CA GLU A 304 -7.35 -21.82 -6.09
C GLU A 304 -6.83 -20.39 -6.30
N TYR A 305 -7.49 -19.38 -5.73
CA TYR A 305 -7.03 -17.99 -5.78
C TYR A 305 -5.67 -17.81 -5.09
N LEU A 306 -5.48 -18.40 -3.91
CA LEU A 306 -4.19 -18.37 -3.22
C LEU A 306 -3.08 -19.02 -4.05
N LYS A 307 -3.39 -20.13 -4.72
CA LYS A 307 -2.47 -20.81 -5.63
C LYS A 307 -2.15 -19.94 -6.85
N GLU A 308 -3.15 -19.28 -7.44
CA GLU A 308 -2.96 -18.38 -8.59
C GLU A 308 -2.08 -17.19 -8.21
N PHE A 309 -2.36 -16.55 -7.05
CA PHE A 309 -1.58 -15.40 -6.58
C PHE A 309 -0.10 -15.75 -6.29
N THR A 310 0.19 -16.99 -5.91
CA THR A 310 1.55 -17.44 -5.58
C THR A 310 2.27 -18.12 -6.75
N ARG A 311 1.69 -18.17 -7.94
CA ARG A 311 2.32 -18.76 -9.15
C ARG A 311 3.52 -17.92 -9.60
N ARG A 312 4.64 -18.60 -9.94
CA ARG A 312 5.90 -17.98 -10.37
C ARG A 312 5.79 -17.08 -11.62
N LYS A 313 4.75 -17.24 -12.44
CA LYS A 313 4.57 -16.49 -13.70
C LYS A 313 4.30 -14.98 -13.53
N LEU A 314 3.97 -14.50 -12.35
CA LEU A 314 3.73 -13.07 -12.06
C LEU A 314 4.91 -12.38 -11.39
N GLY A 315 6.11 -12.94 -11.43
CA GLY A 315 7.31 -12.35 -10.81
C GLY A 315 7.35 -12.42 -9.29
N VAL A 316 6.38 -13.09 -8.68
CA VAL A 316 6.36 -13.30 -7.23
C VAL A 316 7.35 -14.40 -6.86
N LYS A 317 8.54 -14.05 -6.38
CA LYS A 317 9.46 -15.01 -5.77
C LYS A 317 8.87 -15.47 -4.43
N ARG A 318 8.63 -16.76 -4.29
CA ARG A 318 8.36 -17.38 -3.00
C ARG A 318 9.61 -17.18 -2.15
N VAL A 319 9.53 -16.36 -1.10
CA VAL A 319 10.55 -16.35 -0.06
C VAL A 319 10.22 -17.52 0.85
N THR A 320 11.04 -18.54 0.83
CA THR A 320 11.04 -19.66 1.78
C THR A 320 11.56 -19.18 3.12
#